data_aefcb8fc8bca9042509bbb0f812a7d2f
#
_entry.id   aefcb8fc8bca9042509bbb0f812a7d2f
#
_cell.length_a   1.000
_cell.length_b   1.000
_cell.length_c   1.000
_cell.angle_alpha   90.00
_cell.angle_beta   90.00
_cell.angle_gamma   90.00
#
_symmetry.space_group_name_H-M   'P 1'
#
loop_
_entity.id
_entity.type
_entity.pdbx_description
1 polymer ?
#
loop_
_entity_poly.entity_id
_entity_poly.type
_entity_poly.pdbx_seq_one_letter_code
_entity_poly.pdbx_strand_id
1 'polypeptide(L)'
;TEFGKTPLFTQKELSDVGVDMVLYPLTAFRAMSLSAEKIYNSIIKDGTQEPLLDIMQTREELYEVLDYYKFEKELDEQFVNKKEGSWQKN
;
A
#
# COMPACT_ATOMS: atom_id res chain seq x y z
N THR A 1 18.82 1.37 9.67
CA THR A 1 17.44 1.68 10.08
C THR A 1 17.40 2.96 10.92
N GLU A 2 16.25 3.58 11.00
CA GLU A 2 16.02 4.78 11.82
C GLU A 2 16.14 4.50 13.34
N PHE A 3 16.17 3.24 13.75
CA PHE A 3 16.37 2.85 15.15
C PHE A 3 17.84 2.75 15.55
N GLY A 4 18.74 2.72 14.58
CA GLY A 4 20.18 2.60 14.84
C GLY A 4 20.83 3.89 15.31
N LYS A 5 22.07 3.76 15.78
CA LYS A 5 22.91 4.92 16.13
C LYS A 5 23.70 5.45 14.94
N THR A 6 23.73 4.72 13.84
CA THR A 6 24.42 5.12 12.61
C THR A 6 23.64 6.26 11.94
N PRO A 7 24.31 7.31 11.48
CA PRO A 7 23.66 8.35 10.68
C PRO A 7 22.97 7.77 9.44
N LEU A 8 21.91 8.44 9.00
CA LEU A 8 21.21 8.05 7.77
C LEU A 8 21.97 8.59 6.56
N PHE A 9 22.50 7.68 5.77
CA PHE A 9 23.23 8.00 4.54
C PHE A 9 22.32 7.87 3.32
N THR A 10 22.64 8.64 2.28
CA THR A 10 21.97 8.47 0.99
C THR A 10 22.44 7.19 0.29
N GLN A 11 21.64 6.71 -0.66
CA GLN A 11 22.04 5.57 -1.49
C GLN A 11 23.34 5.84 -2.25
N LYS A 12 23.55 7.09 -2.70
CA LYS A 12 24.77 7.50 -3.37
C LYS A 12 26.00 7.40 -2.46
N GLU A 13 25.93 7.93 -1.25
CA GLU A 13 27.01 7.85 -0.26
C GLU A 13 27.37 6.39 0.04
N LEU A 14 26.39 5.52 0.19
CA LEU A 14 26.60 4.09 0.43
C LEU A 14 27.21 3.38 -0.79
N SER A 15 26.73 3.69 -1.98
CA SER A 15 27.26 3.15 -3.24
C SER A 15 28.74 3.54 -3.44
N ASP A 16 29.09 4.78 -3.12
CA ASP A 16 30.45 5.30 -3.27
C ASP A 16 31.48 4.54 -2.41
N VAL A 17 31.05 3.89 -1.33
CA VAL A 17 31.90 3.06 -0.47
C VAL A 17 31.73 1.55 -0.70
N GLY A 18 31.04 1.15 -1.78
CA GLY A 18 30.97 -0.25 -2.21
C GLY A 18 29.76 -1.04 -1.66
N VAL A 19 28.74 -0.37 -1.15
CA VAL A 19 27.50 -1.03 -0.73
C VAL A 19 26.65 -1.35 -1.96
N ASP A 20 26.25 -2.61 -2.13
CA ASP A 20 25.46 -3.08 -3.26
C ASP A 20 23.96 -3.13 -2.98
N MET A 21 23.56 -3.32 -1.72
CA MET A 21 22.15 -3.44 -1.32
C MET A 21 21.86 -2.60 -0.09
N VAL A 22 20.74 -1.90 -0.10
CA VAL A 22 20.24 -1.13 1.05
C VAL A 22 18.83 -1.62 1.40
N LEU A 23 18.62 -2.01 2.65
CA LEU A 23 17.34 -2.47 3.15
C LEU A 23 16.64 -1.38 3.97
N TYR A 24 15.35 -1.21 3.73
CA TYR A 24 14.47 -0.31 4.48
C TYR A 24 13.37 -1.13 5.17
N PRO A 25 13.70 -1.90 6.22
CA PRO A 25 12.79 -2.92 6.76
C PRO A 25 11.57 -2.35 7.46
N LEU A 26 11.63 -1.15 7.96
CA LEU A 26 10.58 -0.56 8.80
C LEU A 26 10.11 0.83 8.36
N THR A 27 10.77 1.46 7.42
CA THR A 27 10.51 2.86 7.05
C THR A 27 9.07 3.08 6.60
N ALA A 28 8.61 2.31 5.62
CA ALA A 28 7.24 2.41 5.10
C ALA A 28 6.22 1.97 6.15
N PHE A 29 6.49 0.90 6.87
CA PHE A 29 5.59 0.38 7.90
C PHE A 29 5.36 1.40 9.03
N ARG A 30 6.41 2.05 9.50
CA ARG A 30 6.30 3.09 10.53
C ARG A 30 5.50 4.29 10.06
N ALA A 31 5.68 4.71 8.82
CA ALA A 31 4.89 5.77 8.21
C ALA A 31 3.42 5.40 8.07
N MET A 32 3.14 4.19 7.60
CA MET A 32 1.79 3.64 7.49
C MET A 32 1.10 3.55 8.87
N SER A 33 1.80 3.02 9.87
CA SER A 33 1.28 2.86 11.23
C SER A 33 0.91 4.20 11.86
N LEU A 34 1.77 5.21 11.74
CA LEU A 34 1.46 6.54 12.24
C LEU A 34 0.27 7.17 11.53
N SER A 35 0.18 7.02 10.22
CA SER A 35 -0.96 7.51 9.44
C SER A 35 -2.27 6.84 9.84
N ALA A 36 -2.26 5.53 10.03
CA ALA A 36 -3.42 4.78 10.52
C ALA A 36 -3.87 5.25 11.91
N GLU A 37 -2.93 5.44 12.82
CA GLU A 37 -3.19 5.95 14.17
C GLU A 37 -3.87 7.33 14.13
N LYS A 38 -3.39 8.24 13.30
CA LYS A 38 -4.01 9.57 13.12
C LYS A 38 -5.44 9.48 12.62
N ILE A 39 -5.71 8.59 11.67
CA ILE A 39 -7.06 8.38 11.13
C ILE A 39 -8.00 7.84 12.22
N TYR A 40 -7.59 6.82 12.95
CA TYR A 40 -8.41 6.23 14.02
C TYR A 40 -8.70 7.25 15.13
N ASN A 41 -7.70 8.03 15.52
CA ASN A 41 -7.89 9.08 16.53
C ASN A 41 -8.87 10.16 16.06
N SER A 42 -8.82 10.55 14.80
CA SER A 42 -9.79 11.49 14.20
C SER A 42 -11.22 10.94 14.24
N ILE A 43 -11.39 9.67 13.88
CA ILE A 43 -12.71 9.02 13.92
C ILE A 43 -13.25 8.97 15.36
N ILE A 44 -12.41 8.62 16.33
CA ILE A 44 -12.80 8.53 17.74
C ILE A 44 -13.13 9.92 18.30
N LYS A 45 -12.29 10.91 18.02
CA LYS A 45 -12.41 12.26 18.60
C LYS A 45 -13.48 13.10 17.89
N ASP A 46 -13.48 13.11 16.57
CA ASP A 46 -14.28 14.02 15.75
C ASP A 46 -15.48 13.32 15.11
N GLY A 47 -15.56 12.00 15.18
CA GLY A 47 -16.62 11.21 14.56
C GLY A 47 -16.54 11.17 13.03
N THR A 48 -15.42 11.58 12.45
CA THR A 48 -15.24 11.67 10.99
C THR A 48 -13.76 11.68 10.63
N GLN A 49 -13.46 11.22 9.43
CA GLN A 49 -12.14 11.28 8.82
C GLN A 49 -11.95 12.50 7.90
N GLU A 50 -12.99 13.32 7.72
CA GLU A 50 -13.00 14.42 6.77
C GLU A 50 -11.78 15.35 6.85
N PRO A 51 -11.28 15.76 8.04
CA PRO A 51 -10.13 16.65 8.15
C PRO A 51 -8.82 16.07 7.59
N LEU A 52 -8.77 14.76 7.32
CA LEU A 52 -7.56 14.05 6.92
C LEU A 52 -7.61 13.53 5.47
N LEU A 53 -8.61 13.93 4.68
CA LEU A 53 -8.75 13.47 3.29
C LEU A 53 -7.55 13.83 2.41
N ASP A 54 -6.92 14.97 2.65
CA ASP A 54 -5.78 15.47 1.89
C ASP A 54 -4.49 14.67 2.10
N ILE A 55 -4.41 13.86 3.16
CA ILE A 55 -3.28 12.94 3.40
C ILE A 55 -3.56 11.51 2.93
N MET A 56 -4.71 11.27 2.33
CA MET A 56 -5.09 9.97 1.77
C MET A 56 -4.87 9.94 0.27
N GLN A 57 -4.58 8.74 -0.26
CA GLN A 57 -4.66 8.52 -1.69
C GLN A 57 -6.07 8.75 -2.20
N THR A 58 -6.21 9.27 -3.41
CA THR A 58 -7.49 9.24 -4.11
C THR A 58 -7.88 7.81 -4.45
N ARG A 59 -9.14 7.60 -4.80
CA ARG A 59 -9.62 6.28 -5.25
C ARG A 59 -8.83 5.78 -6.47
N GLU A 60 -8.58 6.65 -7.42
CA GLU A 60 -7.82 6.34 -8.63
C GLU A 60 -6.38 5.96 -8.31
N GLU A 61 -5.71 6.74 -7.46
CA GLU A 61 -4.33 6.46 -7.03
C GLU A 61 -4.22 5.10 -6.32
N LEU A 62 -5.15 4.79 -5.42
CA LEU A 62 -5.18 3.52 -4.71
C LEU A 62 -5.40 2.35 -5.69
N TYR A 63 -6.34 2.49 -6.61
CA TYR A 63 -6.65 1.45 -7.58
C TYR A 63 -5.50 1.19 -8.55
N GLU A 64 -4.75 2.23 -8.90
CA GLU A 64 -3.54 2.12 -9.72
C GLU A 64 -2.45 1.32 -8.98
N VAL A 65 -2.18 1.64 -7.71
CA VAL A 65 -1.19 0.93 -6.89
C VAL A 65 -1.55 -0.54 -6.71
N LEU A 66 -2.84 -0.85 -6.50
CA LEU A 66 -3.33 -2.21 -6.30
C LEU A 66 -3.53 -2.99 -7.61
N ASP A 67 -3.43 -2.33 -8.75
CA ASP A 67 -3.80 -2.91 -10.06
C ASP A 67 -5.24 -3.47 -10.05
N TYR A 68 -6.15 -2.73 -9.41
CA TYR A 68 -7.51 -3.17 -9.08
C TYR A 68 -8.31 -3.59 -10.30
N TYR A 69 -8.27 -2.82 -11.38
CA TYR A 69 -9.08 -3.10 -12.57
C TYR A 69 -8.66 -4.38 -13.28
N LYS A 70 -7.40 -4.74 -13.22
CA LYS A 70 -6.90 -6.02 -13.73
C LYS A 70 -7.47 -7.20 -12.92
N PHE A 71 -7.43 -7.11 -11.60
CA PHE A 71 -7.99 -8.14 -10.72
C PHE A 71 -9.51 -8.27 -10.89
N GLU A 72 -10.23 -7.17 -10.99
CA GLU A 72 -11.66 -7.16 -11.24
C GLU A 72 -12.00 -7.86 -12.57
N LYS A 73 -11.27 -7.54 -13.63
CA LYS A 73 -11.44 -8.18 -14.93
C LYS A 73 -11.17 -9.68 -14.89
N GLU A 74 -10.08 -10.10 -14.25
CA GLU A 74 -9.73 -11.53 -14.09
C GLU A 74 -10.81 -12.27 -13.31
N LEU A 75 -11.33 -11.69 -12.24
CA LEU A 75 -12.43 -12.27 -11.47
C LEU A 75 -13.70 -12.41 -12.29
N ASP A 76 -14.09 -11.39 -13.04
CA ASP A 76 -15.28 -11.41 -13.89
C ASP A 76 -15.15 -12.48 -14.97
N GLU A 77 -13.99 -12.62 -15.60
CA GLU A 77 -13.71 -13.67 -16.59
C GLU A 77 -13.82 -15.07 -15.98
N GLN A 78 -13.31 -15.26 -14.76
CA GLN A 78 -13.43 -16.54 -14.04
C GLN A 78 -14.88 -16.86 -13.70
N PHE A 79 -15.69 -15.88 -13.33
CA PHE A 79 -17.12 -16.07 -13.05
C PHE A 79 -17.91 -16.46 -14.30
N VAL A 80 -17.63 -15.82 -15.44
CA VAL A 80 -18.24 -16.15 -16.73
C VAL A 80 -17.90 -17.60 -17.11
N ASN A 81 -16.60 -17.95 -17.10
CA ASN A 81 -16.14 -19.29 -17.45
C ASN A 81 -16.73 -20.38 -16.52
N LYS A 82 -16.89 -20.06 -15.24
CA LYS A 82 -17.48 -20.98 -14.27
C LYS A 82 -18.98 -21.18 -14.52
N LYS A 83 -19.72 -20.15 -14.92
CA LYS A 83 -21.12 -20.26 -15.31
C LYS A 83 -21.27 -21.10 -16.57
N GLU A 84 -20.48 -20.87 -17.58
CA GLU A 84 -20.50 -21.64 -18.83
C GLU A 84 -20.16 -23.12 -18.55
N GLY A 85 -19.15 -23.40 -17.72
CA GLY A 85 -18.80 -24.76 -17.31
C GLY A 85 -19.87 -25.47 -16.51
N SER A 86 -20.72 -24.75 -15.75
CA SER A 86 -21.82 -25.36 -14.98
C SER A 86 -23.03 -25.75 -15.83
N TRP A 87 -23.24 -25.06 -16.96
CA TRP A 87 -24.30 -25.37 -17.91
C TRP A 87 -23.99 -26.56 -18.82
N GLN A 88 -22.72 -26.91 -19.00
CA GLN A 88 -22.27 -28.04 -19.84
C GLN A 88 -22.31 -29.40 -19.13
N LYS A 89 -22.65 -29.46 -17.85
CA LYS A 89 -22.70 -30.70 -17.05
C LYS A 89 -24.03 -31.42 -17.06
N ASN A 90 -25.00 -30.90 -17.79
CA ASN A 90 -26.27 -31.54 -18.05
C ASN A 90 -26.35 -32.02 -19.50
#